data_97c6bccd7173d28e2dad02d40b050e08
#
_entry.id   97c6bccd7173d28e2dad02d40b050e08
#
_cell.length_a   1.000
_cell.length_b   1.000
_cell.length_c   1.000
_cell.angle_alpha   90.00
_cell.angle_beta   90.00
_cell.angle_gamma   90.00
#
_symmetry.space_group_name_H-M   'P 1'
#
loop_
_entity.id
_entity.type
_entity.pdbx_description
1 polymer ?
#
loop_
_entity_poly.entity_id
_entity_poly.type
_entity_poly.pdbx_seq_one_letter_code
_entity_poly.pdbx_strand_id
1 'polypeptide(L)'
;MYQALYRKWRPKTFADVTGQAHITETLQKQVAEGRTSHAYLFTGTRGTGKTTCAKILAKAVNCEHPVDGNPCCACPSCLGIENGSFLDVLELDAASNNGVDQVRALRDEAIYSPARVKKRVYIIDEVHMLSISAFNALLKILEEPPEHLMFILATTELHKVPATILSRCQRFSFRRIQPKDIESRLQYVARQEGIPLTESGAELLSRLADGALRDALSLLDQCAASGGNIDAQAVLDTLGLAGGIQTARLLEAVLRRDAQEALLQLDALYQGGKDVGAVLGELSTLTRDLLLCKTAPQGCAALLSGSFDAETLKRLSQGQSSQRFLYLAATLQKCTADLYYSANRRTDAELCLLRLCDEGLSGDLTALTARMQRLEDRMAVLPEAIRHGAAPEAPVRPQKAAKPAPKPEKPMDDAPPWDDARPPLPEEPPIREDLPPWDVPVPPPAREAPRQAPRDSAPPREAPPRREAPEPVRPAPPPQEPPAPGGFAPAVRQSDPAPAEAVPAAGSGELWRQLAESCKGQLPPMYRAFLDLCRGTVSGGLVQVYAPDDITKGRLDNDRVLGVLRAQGESLTGGPVQVRLIVGTPPAVSADQRRQQLIDFGRQLDAVEIQD
;
A
#
# COMPACT_ATOMS: atom_id res chain seq x y z
N MET A 1 34.74 8.77 -11.06
CA MET A 1 33.38 8.23 -11.22
C MET A 1 32.45 9.09 -10.37
N TYR A 2 31.35 9.60 -10.93
CA TYR A 2 30.38 10.40 -10.22
C TYR A 2 29.71 9.60 -9.10
N GLN A 3 29.56 10.19 -7.92
CA GLN A 3 28.88 9.58 -6.78
C GLN A 3 27.77 10.52 -6.31
N ALA A 4 26.56 10.00 -6.21
CA ALA A 4 25.39 10.77 -5.79
C ALA A 4 25.60 11.43 -4.42
N LEU A 5 25.13 12.66 -4.24
CA LEU A 5 25.34 13.47 -3.05
C LEU A 5 24.93 12.78 -1.76
N TYR A 6 23.79 12.05 -1.75
CA TYR A 6 23.32 11.33 -0.55
C TYR A 6 24.27 10.20 -0.11
N ARG A 7 25.14 9.67 -1.02
CA ARG A 7 26.16 8.68 -0.69
C ARG A 7 27.45 9.35 -0.23
N LYS A 8 27.90 10.37 -0.97
CA LYS A 8 29.14 11.12 -0.69
C LYS A 8 29.07 11.82 0.68
N TRP A 9 27.92 12.44 1.00
CA TRP A 9 27.67 13.19 2.22
C TRP A 9 26.98 12.39 3.33
N ARG A 10 27.07 11.06 3.26
CA ARG A 10 26.55 10.20 4.34
C ARG A 10 27.35 10.46 5.62
N PRO A 11 26.69 10.79 6.76
CA PRO A 11 27.35 11.01 8.04
C PRO A 11 28.28 9.87 8.42
N LYS A 12 29.49 10.22 8.90
CA LYS A 12 30.51 9.24 9.30
C LYS A 12 30.64 9.12 10.81
N THR A 13 30.25 10.16 11.55
CA THR A 13 30.26 10.22 13.02
C THR A 13 28.87 10.57 13.54
N PHE A 14 28.61 10.36 14.84
CA PHE A 14 27.34 10.76 15.47
C PHE A 14 27.13 12.28 15.43
N ALA A 15 28.21 13.06 15.50
CA ALA A 15 28.16 14.52 15.42
C ALA A 15 27.67 15.05 14.05
N ASP A 16 27.91 14.30 12.97
CA ASP A 16 27.49 14.68 11.62
C ASP A 16 25.99 14.42 11.34
N VAL A 17 25.31 13.65 12.22
CA VAL A 17 23.91 13.27 12.02
C VAL A 17 23.01 14.45 12.35
N THR A 18 22.27 14.91 11.34
CA THR A 18 21.38 16.07 11.45
C THR A 18 20.05 15.70 12.10
N GLY A 19 19.57 16.52 13.04
CA GLY A 19 18.19 16.48 13.59
C GLY A 19 17.86 15.32 14.52
N GLN A 20 18.85 14.50 14.95
CA GLN A 20 18.64 13.32 15.80
C GLN A 20 19.47 13.33 17.09
N ALA A 21 19.76 14.52 17.65
CA ALA A 21 20.62 14.68 18.83
C ALA A 21 20.23 13.75 19.99
N HIS A 22 18.94 13.61 20.29
CA HIS A 22 18.41 12.74 21.36
C HIS A 22 18.78 11.25 21.21
N ILE A 23 19.07 10.79 19.99
CA ILE A 23 19.53 9.42 19.71
C ILE A 23 21.04 9.36 19.71
N THR A 24 21.67 10.27 18.97
CA THR A 24 23.13 10.25 18.77
C THR A 24 23.89 10.45 20.06
N GLU A 25 23.46 11.37 20.93
CA GLU A 25 24.05 11.60 22.26
C GLU A 25 23.93 10.37 23.15
N THR A 26 22.75 9.71 23.13
CA THR A 26 22.55 8.50 23.93
C THR A 26 23.42 7.35 23.45
N LEU A 27 23.48 7.09 22.13
CA LEU A 27 24.31 6.04 21.56
C LEU A 27 25.80 6.31 21.79
N GLN A 28 26.23 7.57 21.60
CA GLN A 28 27.59 8.01 21.84
C GLN A 28 28.03 7.77 23.29
N LYS A 29 27.17 8.13 24.25
CA LYS A 29 27.40 7.90 25.68
C LYS A 29 27.50 6.40 26.01
N GLN A 30 26.59 5.57 25.47
CA GLN A 30 26.63 4.12 25.69
C GLN A 30 27.94 3.50 25.17
N VAL A 31 28.43 3.96 24.01
CA VAL A 31 29.71 3.50 23.46
C VAL A 31 30.87 3.97 24.32
N ALA A 32 30.90 5.21 24.76
CA ALA A 32 31.95 5.76 25.62
C ALA A 32 32.04 5.04 26.98
N GLU A 33 30.89 4.68 27.56
CA GLU A 33 30.81 3.94 28.83
C GLU A 33 30.99 2.41 28.68
N GLY A 34 31.07 1.90 27.45
CA GLY A 34 31.13 0.46 27.18
C GLY A 34 29.83 -0.31 27.50
N ARG A 35 28.70 0.42 27.68
CA ARG A 35 27.39 -0.15 28.09
C ARG A 35 26.46 -0.31 26.88
N THR A 36 26.94 -1.02 25.87
CA THR A 36 26.13 -1.26 24.66
C THR A 36 25.20 -2.46 24.83
N SER A 37 23.97 -2.36 24.32
CA SER A 37 23.01 -3.46 24.27
C SER A 37 23.39 -4.51 23.22
N HIS A 38 22.92 -5.74 23.38
CA HIS A 38 23.06 -6.79 22.38
C HIS A 38 22.12 -6.59 21.17
N ALA A 39 21.01 -5.86 21.32
CA ALA A 39 20.05 -5.63 20.25
C ALA A 39 19.47 -4.21 20.31
N TYR A 40 19.50 -3.55 19.16
CA TYR A 40 18.93 -2.23 18.92
C TYR A 40 17.83 -2.31 17.88
N LEU A 41 16.76 -1.52 18.06
CA LEU A 41 15.71 -1.36 17.06
C LEU A 41 15.53 0.12 16.75
N PHE A 42 15.86 0.51 15.51
CA PHE A 42 15.73 1.85 14.99
C PHE A 42 14.44 1.97 14.18
N THR A 43 13.54 2.83 14.63
CA THR A 43 12.21 3.03 14.03
C THR A 43 12.06 4.45 13.51
N GLY A 44 11.27 4.67 12.47
CA GLY A 44 10.98 5.99 11.91
C GLY A 44 10.87 5.99 10.40
N THR A 45 10.45 7.13 9.82
CA THR A 45 10.24 7.26 8.37
C THR A 45 11.53 7.05 7.58
N ARG A 46 11.40 6.74 6.29
CA ARG A 46 12.54 6.58 5.38
C ARG A 46 13.37 7.87 5.32
N GLY A 47 14.66 7.77 5.11
CA GLY A 47 15.55 8.93 4.89
C GLY A 47 15.97 9.71 6.15
N THR A 48 15.53 9.31 7.36
CA THR A 48 15.82 10.01 8.63
C THR A 48 17.15 9.63 9.29
N GLY A 49 17.91 8.68 8.71
CA GLY A 49 19.26 8.34 9.17
C GLY A 49 19.40 7.02 9.93
N LYS A 50 18.36 6.14 9.98
CA LYS A 50 18.39 4.85 10.70
C LYS A 50 19.60 3.97 10.33
N THR A 51 19.73 3.59 9.06
CA THR A 51 20.82 2.76 8.55
C THR A 51 22.19 3.45 8.68
N THR A 52 22.22 4.78 8.60
CA THR A 52 23.44 5.59 8.81
C THR A 52 23.90 5.49 10.26
N CYS A 53 23.01 5.72 11.23
CA CYS A 53 23.35 5.56 12.65
C CYS A 53 23.71 4.12 13.00
N ALA A 54 23.07 3.12 12.36
CA ALA A 54 23.46 1.72 12.52
C ALA A 54 24.91 1.46 12.11
N LYS A 55 25.33 1.98 10.95
CA LYS A 55 26.73 1.89 10.49
C LYS A 55 27.70 2.65 11.40
N ILE A 56 27.33 3.84 11.86
CA ILE A 56 28.15 4.61 12.80
C ILE A 56 28.33 3.85 14.10
N LEU A 57 27.24 3.27 14.65
CA LEU A 57 27.28 2.48 15.87
C LEU A 57 28.19 1.23 15.69
N ALA A 58 28.02 0.51 14.58
CA ALA A 58 28.87 -0.66 14.26
C ALA A 58 30.37 -0.30 14.16
N LYS A 59 30.68 0.86 13.58
CA LYS A 59 32.07 1.40 13.56
C LYS A 59 32.53 1.81 14.95
N ALA A 60 31.69 2.49 15.72
CA ALA A 60 32.06 3.03 17.03
C ALA A 60 32.39 1.93 18.04
N VAL A 61 31.60 0.84 18.11
CA VAL A 61 31.84 -0.28 19.02
C VAL A 61 33.09 -1.09 18.64
N ASN A 62 33.46 -1.08 17.37
CA ASN A 62 34.60 -1.82 16.83
C ASN A 62 35.84 -0.94 16.62
N CYS A 63 35.73 0.34 16.88
CA CYS A 63 36.85 1.28 16.70
C CYS A 63 38.01 0.96 17.63
N GLU A 64 39.24 1.04 17.11
CA GLU A 64 40.46 0.84 17.89
C GLU A 64 40.74 2.05 18.77
N HIS A 65 40.43 3.25 18.26
CA HIS A 65 40.69 4.54 18.91
C HIS A 65 39.41 5.41 18.90
N PRO A 66 38.37 5.04 19.66
CA PRO A 66 37.18 5.89 19.74
C PRO A 66 37.46 7.19 20.46
N VAL A 67 36.89 8.29 19.97
CA VAL A 67 37.00 9.62 20.59
C VAL A 67 35.60 9.99 21.09
N ASP A 68 35.45 10.11 22.40
CA ASP A 68 34.17 10.46 23.05
C ASP A 68 32.99 9.62 22.51
N GLY A 69 33.20 8.30 22.31
CA GLY A 69 32.19 7.40 21.78
C GLY A 69 31.95 7.51 20.27
N ASN A 70 32.65 8.39 19.54
CA ASN A 70 32.61 8.44 18.07
C ASN A 70 33.66 7.52 17.46
N PRO A 71 33.43 6.95 16.27
CA PRO A 71 34.45 6.24 15.53
C PRO A 71 35.50 7.20 15.00
N CYS A 72 36.78 6.78 15.03
CA CYS A 72 37.90 7.62 14.52
C CYS A 72 37.90 7.76 12.99
N CYS A 73 37.17 6.91 12.26
CA CYS A 73 37.06 6.84 10.81
C CYS A 73 38.40 6.65 10.05
N ALA A 74 39.50 6.36 10.74
CA ALA A 74 40.84 6.23 10.17
C ALA A 74 41.51 4.86 10.46
N CYS A 75 41.13 4.15 11.53
CA CYS A 75 41.73 2.86 11.87
C CYS A 75 41.28 1.75 10.87
N PRO A 76 42.04 0.64 10.78
CA PRO A 76 41.72 -0.47 9.91
C PRO A 76 40.29 -1.00 10.09
N SER A 77 39.79 -1.08 11.33
CA SER A 77 38.43 -1.51 11.64
C SER A 77 37.38 -0.56 11.07
N CYS A 78 37.54 0.76 11.24
CA CYS A 78 36.62 1.75 10.68
C CYS A 78 36.59 1.73 9.15
N LEU A 79 37.76 1.65 8.51
CA LEU A 79 37.87 1.63 7.05
C LEU A 79 37.33 0.31 6.47
N GLY A 80 37.62 -0.82 7.13
CA GLY A 80 37.13 -2.13 6.71
C GLY A 80 35.60 -2.24 6.78
N ILE A 81 34.99 -1.67 7.82
CA ILE A 81 33.52 -1.61 7.95
C ILE A 81 32.90 -0.66 6.93
N GLU A 82 33.52 0.49 6.69
CA GLU A 82 33.02 1.47 5.70
C GLU A 82 33.01 0.87 4.29
N ASN A 83 34.07 0.13 3.92
CA ASN A 83 34.23 -0.48 2.61
C ASN A 83 33.52 -1.84 2.48
N GLY A 84 32.91 -2.37 3.55
CA GLY A 84 32.24 -3.67 3.55
C GLY A 84 33.19 -4.86 3.38
N SER A 85 34.49 -4.70 3.69
CA SER A 85 35.48 -5.78 3.54
C SER A 85 35.55 -6.73 4.74
N PHE A 86 34.89 -6.38 5.86
CA PHE A 86 34.83 -7.21 7.06
C PHE A 86 33.53 -8.01 7.10
N LEU A 87 33.66 -9.33 7.06
CA LEU A 87 32.53 -10.26 7.17
C LEU A 87 31.85 -10.24 8.55
N ASP A 88 32.59 -9.78 9.57
CA ASP A 88 32.05 -9.68 10.93
C ASP A 88 31.04 -8.53 11.11
N VAL A 89 30.93 -7.62 10.15
CA VAL A 89 29.92 -6.55 10.14
C VAL A 89 29.12 -6.65 8.84
N LEU A 90 27.95 -7.26 8.93
CA LEU A 90 27.12 -7.55 7.78
C LEU A 90 25.88 -6.65 7.77
N GLU A 91 25.64 -6.00 6.63
CA GLU A 91 24.41 -5.24 6.35
C GLU A 91 23.53 -6.05 5.41
N LEU A 92 22.31 -6.33 5.84
CA LEU A 92 21.30 -7.09 5.12
C LEU A 92 20.06 -6.23 4.92
N ASP A 93 19.58 -6.19 3.71
CA ASP A 93 18.27 -5.66 3.39
C ASP A 93 17.25 -6.82 3.46
N ALA A 94 16.34 -6.76 4.41
CA ALA A 94 15.31 -7.78 4.60
C ALA A 94 14.30 -7.85 3.43
N ALA A 95 14.18 -6.79 2.61
CA ALA A 95 13.34 -6.84 1.41
C ALA A 95 13.90 -7.82 0.37
N SER A 96 15.23 -7.88 0.26
CA SER A 96 15.94 -8.80 -0.65
C SER A 96 16.25 -10.16 0.01
N ASN A 97 16.29 -10.23 1.34
CA ASN A 97 16.73 -11.38 2.12
C ASN A 97 15.71 -11.75 3.22
N ASN A 98 14.48 -12.06 2.86
CA ASN A 98 13.37 -12.29 3.79
C ASN A 98 13.20 -13.76 4.23
N GLY A 99 14.01 -14.68 3.68
CA GLY A 99 13.90 -16.12 3.87
C GLY A 99 14.38 -16.58 5.26
N VAL A 100 13.75 -17.63 5.77
CA VAL A 100 14.13 -18.24 7.07
C VAL A 100 15.52 -18.86 7.03
N ASP A 101 15.96 -19.37 5.89
CA ASP A 101 17.24 -20.08 5.78
C ASP A 101 18.43 -19.12 5.85
N GLN A 102 18.28 -17.91 5.31
CA GLN A 102 19.29 -16.84 5.45
C GLN A 102 19.46 -16.44 6.92
N VAL A 103 18.35 -16.27 7.64
CA VAL A 103 18.37 -15.92 9.07
C VAL A 103 18.92 -17.07 9.92
N ARG A 104 18.65 -18.33 9.55
CA ARG A 104 19.27 -19.50 10.21
C ARG A 104 20.78 -19.54 9.99
N ALA A 105 21.24 -19.29 8.76
CA ALA A 105 22.67 -19.21 8.47
C ALA A 105 23.36 -18.13 9.32
N LEU A 106 22.76 -16.93 9.43
CA LEU A 106 23.27 -15.87 10.31
C LEU A 106 23.34 -16.30 11.78
N ARG A 107 22.32 -16.98 12.28
CA ARG A 107 22.29 -17.49 13.64
C ARG A 107 23.41 -18.50 13.87
N ASP A 108 23.63 -19.41 12.95
CA ASP A 108 24.64 -20.47 13.06
C ASP A 108 26.06 -19.91 12.97
N GLU A 109 26.27 -18.87 12.15
CA GLU A 109 27.52 -18.10 12.11
C GLU A 109 27.76 -17.25 13.36
N ALA A 110 26.71 -16.72 13.97
CA ALA A 110 26.79 -15.81 15.11
C ALA A 110 27.39 -16.45 16.37
N ILE A 111 27.40 -17.77 16.46
CA ILE A 111 28.01 -18.54 17.58
C ILE A 111 29.54 -18.38 17.60
N TYR A 112 30.14 -18.16 16.43
CA TYR A 112 31.60 -18.06 16.34
C TYR A 112 32.07 -16.63 16.65
N SER A 113 33.16 -16.53 17.41
CA SER A 113 33.80 -15.23 17.72
C SER A 113 34.26 -14.51 16.44
N PRO A 114 34.19 -13.18 16.40
CA PRO A 114 34.65 -12.41 15.27
C PRO A 114 36.17 -12.56 15.05
N ALA A 115 36.58 -12.53 13.77
CA ALA A 115 37.98 -12.75 13.40
C ALA A 115 38.83 -11.47 13.48
N ARG A 116 38.27 -10.30 13.23
CA ARG A 116 39.02 -9.04 13.05
C ARG A 116 38.50 -7.85 13.86
N VAL A 117 37.34 -7.95 14.48
CA VAL A 117 36.69 -6.85 15.20
C VAL A 117 36.35 -7.28 16.63
N LYS A 118 36.02 -6.35 17.51
CA LYS A 118 35.65 -6.63 18.90
C LYS A 118 34.27 -7.29 19.00
N LYS A 119 33.31 -6.82 18.20
CA LYS A 119 31.93 -7.33 18.17
C LYS A 119 31.49 -7.65 16.75
N ARG A 120 30.87 -8.80 16.57
CA ARG A 120 30.15 -9.15 15.36
C ARG A 120 28.85 -8.37 15.33
N VAL A 121 28.58 -7.65 14.23
CA VAL A 121 27.40 -6.79 14.12
C VAL A 121 26.57 -7.16 12.89
N TYR A 122 25.33 -7.47 13.12
CA TYR A 122 24.35 -7.69 12.05
C TYR A 122 23.41 -6.48 11.98
N ILE A 123 23.45 -5.74 10.88
CA ILE A 123 22.54 -4.65 10.56
C ILE A 123 21.48 -5.21 9.62
N ILE A 124 20.22 -5.28 10.07
CA ILE A 124 19.08 -5.73 9.25
C ILE A 124 18.19 -4.54 8.98
N ASP A 125 18.23 -4.05 7.74
CA ASP A 125 17.39 -2.93 7.31
C ASP A 125 16.03 -3.44 6.83
N GLU A 126 15.00 -2.62 6.98
CA GLU A 126 13.58 -2.92 6.71
C GLU A 126 13.14 -4.28 7.28
N VAL A 127 13.51 -4.52 8.54
CA VAL A 127 13.30 -5.81 9.22
C VAL A 127 11.85 -6.31 9.19
N HIS A 128 10.87 -5.40 9.05
CA HIS A 128 9.45 -5.75 8.92
C HIS A 128 9.11 -6.59 7.67
N MET A 129 10.04 -6.67 6.70
CA MET A 129 9.90 -7.50 5.49
C MET A 129 10.25 -8.97 5.73
N LEU A 130 10.84 -9.32 6.89
CA LEU A 130 11.13 -10.70 7.23
C LEU A 130 9.85 -11.53 7.38
N SER A 131 9.89 -12.79 6.96
CA SER A 131 8.82 -13.74 7.20
C SER A 131 8.65 -14.04 8.70
N ILE A 132 7.47 -14.48 9.12
CA ILE A 132 7.19 -14.85 10.52
C ILE A 132 8.15 -15.96 10.97
N SER A 133 8.47 -16.92 10.11
CA SER A 133 9.42 -17.98 10.39
C SER A 133 10.86 -17.47 10.57
N ALA A 134 11.25 -16.41 9.84
CA ALA A 134 12.54 -15.75 10.01
C ALA A 134 12.62 -14.99 11.34
N PHE A 135 11.56 -14.27 11.74
CA PHE A 135 11.48 -13.66 13.06
C PHE A 135 11.62 -14.70 14.19
N ASN A 136 10.93 -15.84 14.08
CA ASN A 136 11.02 -16.91 15.07
C ASN A 136 12.45 -17.52 15.14
N ALA A 137 13.18 -17.56 14.03
CA ALA A 137 14.58 -18.00 14.03
C ALA A 137 15.52 -17.02 14.76
N LEU A 138 15.21 -15.68 14.70
CA LEU A 138 15.96 -14.66 15.43
C LEU A 138 15.71 -14.69 16.94
N LEU A 139 14.52 -15.10 17.39
CA LEU A 139 14.17 -15.05 18.83
C LEU A 139 15.18 -15.78 19.70
N LYS A 140 15.61 -16.98 19.31
CA LYS A 140 16.53 -17.81 20.12
C LYS A 140 17.85 -17.09 20.41
N ILE A 141 18.41 -16.40 19.42
CA ILE A 141 19.69 -15.70 19.57
C ILE A 141 19.54 -14.32 20.23
N LEU A 142 18.35 -13.72 20.16
CA LEU A 142 18.03 -12.49 20.88
C LEU A 142 17.74 -12.74 22.38
N GLU A 143 17.32 -13.96 22.75
CA GLU A 143 17.09 -14.37 24.14
C GLU A 143 18.41 -14.69 24.85
N GLU A 144 19.30 -15.40 24.19
CA GLU A 144 20.60 -15.83 24.73
C GLU A 144 21.73 -15.40 23.79
N PRO A 145 22.00 -14.10 23.68
CA PRO A 145 22.99 -13.58 22.74
C PRO A 145 24.42 -13.87 23.25
N PRO A 146 25.34 -14.31 22.37
CA PRO A 146 26.76 -14.33 22.69
C PRO A 146 27.28 -12.93 23.03
N GLU A 147 28.22 -12.80 23.97
CA GLU A 147 28.74 -11.49 24.40
C GLU A 147 29.35 -10.65 23.27
N HIS A 148 29.88 -11.30 22.25
CA HIS A 148 30.52 -10.67 21.10
C HIS A 148 29.54 -10.27 19.99
N LEU A 149 28.23 -10.55 20.17
CA LEU A 149 27.23 -10.31 19.14
C LEU A 149 26.43 -9.03 19.40
N MET A 150 26.07 -8.33 18.32
CA MET A 150 25.19 -7.17 18.36
C MET A 150 24.27 -7.16 17.15
N PHE A 151 22.96 -7.06 17.38
CA PHE A 151 21.97 -6.81 16.33
C PHE A 151 21.57 -5.34 16.28
N ILE A 152 21.45 -4.79 15.07
CA ILE A 152 20.88 -3.46 14.82
C ILE A 152 19.79 -3.62 13.77
N LEU A 153 18.56 -3.66 14.24
CA LEU A 153 17.37 -3.80 13.39
C LEU A 153 16.86 -2.41 13.03
N ALA A 154 16.52 -2.16 11.77
CA ALA A 154 15.92 -0.92 11.32
C ALA A 154 14.59 -1.19 10.63
N THR A 155 13.58 -0.35 10.86
CA THR A 155 12.26 -0.47 10.24
C THR A 155 11.59 0.87 10.02
N THR A 156 10.83 0.97 8.95
CA THR A 156 9.88 2.06 8.71
C THR A 156 8.50 1.76 9.29
N GLU A 157 8.16 0.48 9.52
CA GLU A 157 6.84 0.01 9.93
C GLU A 157 6.91 -0.81 11.23
N LEU A 158 6.90 -0.09 12.36
CA LEU A 158 7.00 -0.71 13.69
C LEU A 158 5.85 -1.70 13.99
N HIS A 159 4.65 -1.41 13.47
CA HIS A 159 3.44 -2.22 13.74
C HIS A 159 3.50 -3.63 13.11
N LYS A 160 4.36 -3.84 12.11
CA LYS A 160 4.58 -5.16 11.48
C LYS A 160 5.62 -6.01 12.22
N VAL A 161 6.38 -5.43 13.15
CA VAL A 161 7.39 -6.17 13.92
C VAL A 161 6.74 -6.86 15.13
N PRO A 162 6.95 -8.18 15.33
CA PRO A 162 6.36 -8.91 16.44
C PRO A 162 6.73 -8.35 17.82
N ALA A 163 5.77 -8.34 18.75
CA ALA A 163 5.97 -7.85 20.12
C ALA A 163 7.09 -8.60 20.87
N THR A 164 7.30 -9.87 20.53
CA THR A 164 8.38 -10.71 21.07
C THR A 164 9.77 -10.21 20.72
N ILE A 165 9.97 -9.63 19.53
CA ILE A 165 11.21 -8.96 19.13
C ILE A 165 11.33 -7.60 19.83
N LEU A 166 10.21 -6.85 19.86
CA LEU A 166 10.19 -5.50 20.45
C LEU A 166 10.59 -5.49 21.93
N SER A 167 10.26 -6.54 22.69
CA SER A 167 10.57 -6.66 24.12
C SER A 167 12.04 -6.95 24.41
N ARG A 168 12.82 -7.41 23.41
CA ARG A 168 14.24 -7.80 23.52
C ARG A 168 15.21 -6.79 22.94
N CYS A 169 14.69 -5.73 22.31
CA CYS A 169 15.51 -4.71 21.66
C CYS A 169 15.42 -3.36 22.40
N GLN A 170 16.54 -2.69 22.51
CA GLN A 170 16.55 -1.28 22.92
C GLN A 170 16.05 -0.41 21.75
N ARG A 171 14.92 0.29 21.95
CA ARG A 171 14.23 1.03 20.89
C ARG A 171 14.65 2.48 20.82
N PHE A 172 14.91 2.96 19.59
CA PHE A 172 15.19 4.35 19.27
C PHE A 172 14.27 4.84 18.14
N SER A 173 13.52 5.91 18.40
CA SER A 173 12.56 6.46 17.46
C SER A 173 13.13 7.68 16.75
N PHE A 174 13.46 7.52 15.46
CA PHE A 174 13.93 8.60 14.58
C PHE A 174 12.74 9.48 14.19
N ARG A 175 12.89 10.77 14.42
CA ARG A 175 11.89 11.78 14.09
C ARG A 175 12.13 12.31 12.68
N ARG A 176 11.10 12.88 12.07
CA ARG A 176 11.29 13.71 10.87
C ARG A 176 12.21 14.88 11.21
N ILE A 177 13.17 15.13 10.34
CA ILE A 177 14.12 16.21 10.51
C ILE A 177 13.40 17.53 10.24
N GLN A 178 13.67 18.54 11.06
CA GLN A 178 13.04 19.85 10.87
C GLN A 178 13.50 20.48 9.54
N PRO A 179 12.62 21.18 8.81
CA PRO A 179 12.99 21.82 7.53
C PRO A 179 14.21 22.73 7.64
N LYS A 180 14.34 23.48 8.71
CA LYS A 180 15.50 24.38 8.97
C LYS A 180 16.83 23.63 9.08
N ASP A 181 16.82 22.45 9.70
CA ASP A 181 18.01 21.61 9.84
C ASP A 181 18.42 21.04 8.47
N ILE A 182 17.41 20.61 7.67
CA ILE A 182 17.63 20.15 6.29
C ILE A 182 18.19 21.28 5.43
N GLU A 183 17.57 22.46 5.48
CA GLU A 183 18.01 23.66 4.75
C GLU A 183 19.47 23.99 5.06
N SER A 184 19.81 24.09 6.35
CA SER A 184 21.18 24.34 6.79
C SER A 184 22.16 23.30 6.25
N ARG A 185 21.76 22.01 6.25
CA ARG A 185 22.59 20.93 5.73
C ARG A 185 22.73 21.00 4.21
N LEU A 186 21.65 21.30 3.47
CA LEU A 186 21.69 21.49 2.01
C LEU A 186 22.62 22.64 1.63
N GLN A 187 22.53 23.80 2.29
CA GLN A 187 23.39 24.93 2.07
C GLN A 187 24.87 24.60 2.37
N TYR A 188 25.12 23.83 3.44
CA TYR A 188 26.48 23.38 3.75
C TYR A 188 27.04 22.48 2.63
N VAL A 189 26.27 21.48 2.19
CA VAL A 189 26.69 20.58 1.12
C VAL A 189 26.87 21.32 -0.20
N ALA A 190 25.96 22.22 -0.56
CA ALA A 190 26.00 23.01 -1.78
C ALA A 190 27.29 23.88 -1.84
N ARG A 191 27.65 24.52 -0.72
CA ARG A 191 28.90 25.30 -0.62
C ARG A 191 30.14 24.43 -0.83
N GLN A 192 30.17 23.22 -0.27
CA GLN A 192 31.30 22.30 -0.40
C GLN A 192 31.45 21.72 -1.82
N GLU A 193 30.33 21.53 -2.51
CA GLU A 193 30.30 21.01 -3.89
C GLU A 193 30.37 22.13 -4.95
N GLY A 194 30.35 23.42 -4.55
CA GLY A 194 30.31 24.54 -5.47
C GLY A 194 28.98 24.64 -6.25
N ILE A 195 27.88 24.14 -5.70
CA ILE A 195 26.57 24.23 -6.28
C ILE A 195 25.91 25.55 -5.92
N PRO A 196 25.49 26.37 -6.90
CA PRO A 196 24.90 27.69 -6.63
C PRO A 196 23.44 27.54 -6.18
N LEU A 197 23.22 27.25 -4.88
CA LEU A 197 21.94 27.09 -4.24
C LEU A 197 21.55 28.37 -3.51
N THR A 198 20.37 28.94 -3.85
CA THR A 198 19.80 30.08 -3.15
C THR A 198 19.09 29.66 -1.86
N GLU A 199 18.83 30.59 -0.97
CA GLU A 199 18.05 30.35 0.25
C GLU A 199 16.61 29.88 -0.07
N SER A 200 15.94 30.52 -1.02
CA SER A 200 14.60 30.12 -1.48
C SER A 200 14.56 28.72 -2.09
N GLY A 201 15.60 28.33 -2.86
CA GLY A 201 15.75 26.98 -3.39
C GLY A 201 15.97 25.95 -2.28
N ALA A 202 16.81 26.24 -1.30
CA ALA A 202 17.07 25.37 -0.16
C ALA A 202 15.83 25.18 0.72
N GLU A 203 15.09 26.25 0.98
CA GLU A 203 13.82 26.22 1.71
C GLU A 203 12.80 25.32 1.02
N LEU A 204 12.61 25.50 -0.29
CA LEU A 204 11.66 24.67 -1.07
C LEU A 204 12.07 23.20 -1.09
N LEU A 205 13.36 22.89 -1.34
CA LEU A 205 13.88 21.52 -1.31
C LEU A 205 13.69 20.88 0.07
N SER A 206 13.88 21.62 1.16
CA SER A 206 13.70 21.11 2.52
C SER A 206 12.24 20.76 2.83
N ARG A 207 11.29 21.52 2.30
CA ARG A 207 9.84 21.26 2.42
C ARG A 207 9.44 20.03 1.59
N LEU A 208 9.89 19.94 0.35
CA LEU A 208 9.60 18.80 -0.55
C LEU A 208 10.15 17.48 -0.03
N ALA A 209 11.26 17.52 0.74
CA ALA A 209 11.87 16.34 1.32
C ALA A 209 11.09 15.74 2.53
N ASP A 210 10.09 16.44 3.06
CA ASP A 210 9.18 15.96 4.12
C ASP A 210 9.92 15.31 5.32
N GLY A 211 11.02 15.95 5.74
CA GLY A 211 11.81 15.50 6.89
C GLY A 211 12.80 14.36 6.59
N ALA A 212 13.04 14.01 5.32
CA ALA A 212 13.96 12.98 4.88
C ALA A 212 15.22 13.59 4.23
N LEU A 213 16.34 13.66 4.95
CA LEU A 213 17.58 14.26 4.44
C LEU A 213 18.14 13.54 3.20
N ARG A 214 17.95 12.21 3.09
CA ARG A 214 18.39 11.46 1.91
C ARG A 214 17.66 11.95 0.65
N ASP A 215 16.34 12.17 0.77
CA ASP A 215 15.52 12.61 -0.35
C ASP A 215 15.85 14.08 -0.68
N ALA A 216 16.09 14.95 0.33
CA ALA A 216 16.55 16.30 0.13
C ALA A 216 17.87 16.39 -0.68
N LEU A 217 18.85 15.56 -0.34
CA LEU A 217 20.12 15.49 -1.08
C LEU A 217 19.95 14.92 -2.49
N SER A 218 19.01 13.99 -2.70
CA SER A 218 18.70 13.44 -4.02
C SER A 218 18.02 14.48 -4.91
N LEU A 219 17.11 15.28 -4.35
CA LEU A 219 16.47 16.39 -5.05
C LEU A 219 17.48 17.49 -5.41
N LEU A 220 18.39 17.84 -4.47
CA LEU A 220 19.48 18.78 -4.75
C LEU A 220 20.37 18.28 -5.89
N ASP A 221 20.71 16.99 -5.88
CA ASP A 221 21.55 16.35 -6.91
C ASP A 221 20.88 16.42 -8.30
N GLN A 222 19.59 16.19 -8.35
CA GLN A 222 18.80 16.30 -9.57
C GLN A 222 18.76 17.74 -10.09
N CYS A 223 18.55 18.72 -9.22
CA CYS A 223 18.57 20.14 -9.59
C CYS A 223 19.96 20.60 -10.04
N ALA A 224 21.03 20.10 -9.39
CA ALA A 224 22.40 20.42 -9.77
C ALA A 224 22.78 19.90 -11.16
N ALA A 225 22.19 18.77 -11.60
CA ALA A 225 22.42 18.22 -12.94
C ALA A 225 21.88 19.11 -14.07
N SER A 226 20.87 19.95 -13.82
CA SER A 226 20.29 20.89 -14.80
C SER A 226 21.19 22.10 -15.06
N GLY A 227 22.15 22.39 -14.19
CA GLY A 227 23.04 23.54 -14.28
C GLY A 227 22.39 24.88 -13.95
N GLY A 228 23.17 25.90 -13.68
CA GLY A 228 22.68 27.23 -13.35
C GLY A 228 22.39 27.44 -11.86
N ASN A 229 21.78 28.61 -11.55
CA ASN A 229 21.43 28.97 -10.19
C ASN A 229 20.16 28.24 -9.74
N ILE A 230 20.22 27.54 -8.61
CA ILE A 230 19.11 26.75 -8.08
C ILE A 230 18.29 27.64 -7.13
N ASP A 231 17.34 28.37 -7.68
CA ASP A 231 16.31 29.09 -6.94
C ASP A 231 15.00 28.29 -6.88
N ALA A 232 13.97 28.81 -6.22
CA ALA A 232 12.69 28.14 -6.07
C ALA A 232 12.06 27.80 -7.42
N GLN A 233 12.17 28.67 -8.42
CA GLN A 233 11.58 28.43 -9.75
C GLN A 233 12.35 27.33 -10.48
N ALA A 234 13.68 27.37 -10.48
CA ALA A 234 14.51 26.34 -11.08
C ALA A 234 14.25 24.94 -10.46
N VAL A 235 14.02 24.88 -9.14
CA VAL A 235 13.60 23.64 -8.45
C VAL A 235 12.27 23.14 -9.00
N LEU A 236 11.25 24.00 -9.09
CA LEU A 236 9.93 23.64 -9.61
C LEU A 236 10.02 23.15 -11.07
N ASP A 237 10.78 23.83 -11.90
CA ASP A 237 10.95 23.49 -13.32
C ASP A 237 11.67 22.14 -13.49
N THR A 238 12.78 21.95 -12.77
CA THR A 238 13.61 20.73 -12.86
C THR A 238 12.87 19.48 -12.35
N LEU A 239 12.10 19.64 -11.27
CA LEU A 239 11.32 18.54 -10.70
C LEU A 239 9.97 18.32 -11.40
N GLY A 240 9.66 19.10 -12.43
CA GLY A 240 8.38 19.04 -13.13
C GLY A 240 7.19 19.53 -12.27
N LEU A 241 7.47 20.28 -11.19
CA LEU A 241 6.46 20.82 -10.28
C LEU A 241 5.97 22.21 -10.72
N ALA A 242 6.54 22.79 -11.77
CA ALA A 242 6.09 24.04 -12.41
C ALA A 242 4.61 23.97 -12.91
N GLY A 243 4.07 22.78 -12.95
CA GLY A 243 2.64 22.54 -13.16
C GLY A 243 1.72 23.00 -12.05
N GLY A 244 2.22 23.52 -10.92
CA GLY A 244 1.36 24.00 -9.83
C GLY A 244 0.35 25.06 -10.29
N ILE A 245 0.75 25.92 -11.23
CA ILE A 245 -0.15 26.91 -11.84
C ILE A 245 -1.24 26.22 -12.70
N GLN A 246 -0.87 25.17 -13.45
CA GLN A 246 -1.83 24.43 -14.27
C GLN A 246 -2.76 23.58 -13.40
N THR A 247 -2.21 22.95 -12.34
CA THR A 247 -3.01 22.22 -11.33
C THR A 247 -3.95 23.16 -10.58
N ALA A 248 -3.53 24.40 -10.26
CA ALA A 248 -4.38 25.42 -9.68
C ALA A 248 -5.52 25.83 -10.63
N ARG A 249 -5.25 25.96 -11.93
CA ARG A 249 -6.29 26.22 -12.96
C ARG A 249 -7.26 25.05 -13.09
N LEU A 250 -6.76 23.83 -13.07
CA LEU A 250 -7.60 22.63 -13.07
C LEU A 250 -8.52 22.60 -11.85
N LEU A 251 -8.00 22.89 -10.64
CA LEU A 251 -8.83 22.98 -9.45
C LEU A 251 -9.84 24.15 -9.55
N GLU A 252 -9.47 25.28 -10.14
CA GLU A 252 -10.38 26.40 -10.35
C GLU A 252 -11.56 26.00 -11.25
N ALA A 253 -11.33 25.25 -12.34
CA ALA A 253 -12.39 24.69 -13.18
C ALA A 253 -13.31 23.75 -12.38
N VAL A 254 -12.73 22.87 -11.55
CA VAL A 254 -13.50 21.99 -10.64
C VAL A 254 -14.35 22.78 -9.64
N LEU A 255 -13.79 23.85 -9.05
CA LEU A 255 -14.52 24.71 -8.10
C LEU A 255 -15.67 25.48 -8.79
N ARG A 256 -15.49 25.87 -10.04
CA ARG A 256 -16.55 26.45 -10.89
C ARG A 256 -17.54 25.42 -11.39
N ARG A 257 -17.27 24.10 -11.20
CA ARG A 257 -18.09 22.99 -11.70
C ARG A 257 -18.12 22.91 -13.23
N ASP A 258 -17.08 23.38 -13.87
CA ASP A 258 -16.92 23.31 -15.31
C ASP A 258 -16.17 22.00 -15.66
N ALA A 259 -16.97 20.95 -15.90
CA ALA A 259 -16.44 19.63 -16.22
C ALA A 259 -15.71 19.61 -17.57
N GLN A 260 -16.15 20.44 -18.54
CA GLN A 260 -15.53 20.52 -19.84
C GLN A 260 -14.11 21.11 -19.72
N GLU A 261 -13.98 22.25 -19.06
CA GLU A 261 -12.69 22.90 -18.85
C GLU A 261 -11.76 22.03 -18.01
N ALA A 262 -12.28 21.36 -16.96
CA ALA A 262 -11.49 20.44 -16.13
C ALA A 262 -10.91 19.28 -16.95
N LEU A 263 -11.69 18.66 -17.83
CA LEU A 263 -11.21 17.59 -18.70
C LEU A 263 -10.18 18.08 -19.72
N LEU A 264 -10.38 19.27 -20.31
CA LEU A 264 -9.41 19.86 -21.25
C LEU A 264 -8.08 20.19 -20.57
N GLN A 265 -8.12 20.70 -19.34
CA GLN A 265 -6.91 20.97 -18.55
C GLN A 265 -6.17 19.66 -18.17
N LEU A 266 -6.91 18.59 -17.81
CA LEU A 266 -6.30 17.28 -17.56
C LEU A 266 -5.64 16.73 -18.83
N ASP A 267 -6.30 16.82 -19.99
CA ASP A 267 -5.75 16.37 -21.26
C ASP A 267 -4.47 17.14 -21.62
N ALA A 268 -4.47 18.48 -21.45
CA ALA A 268 -3.29 19.31 -21.68
C ALA A 268 -2.10 18.89 -20.79
N LEU A 269 -2.35 18.58 -19.52
CA LEU A 269 -1.33 18.07 -18.58
C LEU A 269 -0.81 16.69 -19.02
N TYR A 270 -1.70 15.81 -19.44
CA TYR A 270 -1.36 14.47 -19.93
C TYR A 270 -0.54 14.51 -21.22
N GLN A 271 -0.94 15.33 -22.19
CA GLN A 271 -0.18 15.56 -23.44
C GLN A 271 1.19 16.20 -23.16
N GLY A 272 1.30 17.01 -22.12
CA GLY A 272 2.55 17.56 -21.60
C GLY A 272 3.44 16.54 -20.89
N GLY A 273 3.05 15.25 -20.86
CA GLY A 273 3.85 14.15 -20.29
C GLY A 273 3.71 13.98 -18.78
N LYS A 274 2.77 14.66 -18.10
CA LYS A 274 2.54 14.46 -16.68
C LYS A 274 1.81 13.15 -16.39
N ASP A 275 2.25 12.43 -15.37
CA ASP A 275 1.52 11.28 -14.85
C ASP A 275 0.20 11.73 -14.21
N VAL A 276 -0.88 11.07 -14.58
CA VAL A 276 -2.23 11.39 -14.12
C VAL A 276 -2.37 11.21 -12.60
N GLY A 277 -1.69 10.20 -12.04
CA GLY A 277 -1.65 9.98 -10.60
C GLY A 277 -0.94 11.11 -9.86
N ALA A 278 0.14 11.64 -10.43
CA ALA A 278 0.83 12.82 -9.89
C ALA A 278 -0.07 14.06 -9.91
N VAL A 279 -0.83 14.28 -10.98
CA VAL A 279 -1.79 15.41 -11.07
C VAL A 279 -2.87 15.29 -9.99
N LEU A 280 -3.47 14.12 -9.78
CA LEU A 280 -4.44 13.92 -8.70
C LEU A 280 -3.82 14.09 -7.30
N GLY A 281 -2.56 13.67 -7.11
CA GLY A 281 -1.79 13.89 -5.89
C GLY A 281 -1.55 15.38 -5.61
N GLU A 282 -1.18 16.17 -6.62
CA GLU A 282 -1.04 17.63 -6.53
C GLU A 282 -2.38 18.29 -6.19
N LEU A 283 -3.48 17.89 -6.84
CA LEU A 283 -4.83 18.37 -6.53
C LEU A 283 -5.24 18.05 -5.09
N SER A 284 -4.93 16.86 -4.61
CA SER A 284 -5.19 16.44 -3.22
C SER A 284 -4.43 17.32 -2.23
N THR A 285 -3.16 17.59 -2.52
CA THR A 285 -2.30 18.48 -1.69
C THR A 285 -2.84 19.90 -1.67
N LEU A 286 -3.21 20.46 -2.82
CA LEU A 286 -3.78 21.80 -2.92
C LEU A 286 -5.12 21.90 -2.18
N THR A 287 -5.99 20.92 -2.35
CA THR A 287 -7.30 20.88 -1.67
C THR A 287 -7.14 20.79 -0.15
N ARG A 288 -6.16 19.99 0.34
CA ARG A 288 -5.80 19.92 1.76
C ARG A 288 -5.33 21.28 2.28
N ASP A 289 -4.44 21.94 1.57
CA ASP A 289 -3.92 23.24 1.98
C ASP A 289 -5.04 24.30 2.04
N LEU A 290 -5.97 24.28 1.09
CA LEU A 290 -7.17 25.14 1.11
C LEU A 290 -8.09 24.83 2.29
N LEU A 291 -8.28 23.55 2.62
CA LEU A 291 -9.07 23.12 3.78
C LEU A 291 -8.43 23.61 5.08
N LEU A 292 -7.09 23.50 5.22
CA LEU A 292 -6.35 23.97 6.38
C LEU A 292 -6.46 25.49 6.53
N CYS A 293 -6.34 26.26 5.44
CA CYS A 293 -6.51 27.73 5.46
C CYS A 293 -7.92 28.14 5.91
N LYS A 294 -8.95 27.36 5.58
CA LYS A 294 -10.33 27.61 6.01
C LYS A 294 -10.59 27.22 7.47
N THR A 295 -10.02 26.11 7.91
CA THR A 295 -10.28 25.54 9.24
C THR A 295 -9.43 26.17 10.33
N ALA A 296 -8.19 26.53 10.02
CA ALA A 296 -7.22 27.08 10.96
C ALA A 296 -6.52 28.33 10.38
N PRO A 297 -7.24 29.46 10.19
CA PRO A 297 -6.66 30.65 9.56
C PRO A 297 -5.48 31.23 10.31
N GLN A 298 -5.44 31.07 11.64
CA GLN A 298 -4.30 31.47 12.47
C GLN A 298 -3.38 30.26 12.67
N GLY A 299 -2.19 30.27 12.02
CA GLY A 299 -1.18 29.22 12.19
C GLY A 299 -1.13 28.18 11.07
N CYS A 300 -1.98 28.27 10.04
CA CYS A 300 -1.93 27.34 8.90
C CYS A 300 -0.58 27.39 8.15
N ALA A 301 0.11 28.53 8.15
CA ALA A 301 1.36 28.72 7.39
C ALA A 301 2.44 27.64 7.69
N ALA A 302 2.52 27.19 8.94
CA ALA A 302 3.47 26.12 9.32
C ALA A 302 3.04 24.71 8.86
N LEU A 303 1.75 24.54 8.50
CA LEU A 303 1.17 23.26 8.12
C LEU A 303 0.98 23.09 6.60
N LEU A 304 1.17 24.19 5.83
CA LEU A 304 1.05 24.16 4.37
C LEU A 304 2.18 23.36 3.74
N SER A 305 1.88 22.73 2.62
CA SER A 305 2.85 21.99 1.83
C SER A 305 3.99 22.87 1.26
N GLY A 306 3.72 24.16 1.07
CA GLY A 306 4.62 25.11 0.44
C GLY A 306 4.71 24.99 -1.08
N SER A 307 3.93 24.11 -1.69
CA SER A 307 3.89 23.89 -3.14
C SER A 307 3.13 25.01 -3.88
N PHE A 308 2.31 25.79 -3.17
CA PHE A 308 1.47 26.84 -3.73
C PHE A 308 1.66 28.14 -2.95
N ASP A 309 1.64 29.26 -3.67
CA ASP A 309 1.73 30.59 -3.08
C ASP A 309 0.47 31.01 -2.30
N ALA A 310 0.67 31.86 -1.29
CA ALA A 310 -0.42 32.29 -0.41
C ALA A 310 -1.53 33.05 -1.14
N GLU A 311 -1.20 33.75 -2.24
CA GLU A 311 -2.16 34.48 -3.06
C GLU A 311 -3.08 33.53 -3.81
N THR A 312 -2.55 32.48 -4.44
CA THR A 312 -3.33 31.42 -5.10
C THR A 312 -4.23 30.71 -4.10
N LEU A 313 -3.73 30.35 -2.91
CA LEU A 313 -4.55 29.72 -1.87
C LEU A 313 -5.68 30.64 -1.42
N LYS A 314 -5.41 31.92 -1.20
CA LYS A 314 -6.43 32.89 -0.83
C LYS A 314 -7.49 33.05 -1.91
N ARG A 315 -7.09 33.16 -3.18
CA ARG A 315 -7.99 33.32 -4.34
C ARG A 315 -8.89 32.09 -4.49
N LEU A 316 -8.35 30.89 -4.45
CA LEU A 316 -9.11 29.64 -4.60
C LEU A 316 -10.02 29.33 -3.39
N SER A 317 -9.67 29.83 -2.20
CA SER A 317 -10.49 29.64 -1.00
C SER A 317 -11.72 30.54 -0.93
N GLN A 318 -11.77 31.63 -1.71
CA GLN A 318 -12.89 32.56 -1.70
C GLN A 318 -14.16 31.92 -2.25
N GLY A 319 -15.28 32.17 -1.60
CA GLY A 319 -16.61 31.73 -2.05
C GLY A 319 -16.89 30.23 -1.90
N GLN A 320 -15.96 29.44 -1.33
CA GLN A 320 -16.13 28.00 -1.15
C GLN A 320 -16.32 27.64 0.34
N SER A 321 -17.15 26.64 0.64
CA SER A 321 -17.36 26.14 2.00
C SER A 321 -16.30 25.10 2.39
N SER A 322 -16.07 24.92 3.71
CA SER A 322 -15.18 23.86 4.24
C SER A 322 -15.69 22.48 3.87
N GLN A 323 -17.02 22.27 3.83
CA GLN A 323 -17.64 21.02 3.42
C GLN A 323 -17.32 20.66 1.97
N ARG A 324 -17.26 21.66 1.09
CA ARG A 324 -16.86 21.45 -0.31
C ARG A 324 -15.42 20.95 -0.40
N PHE A 325 -14.50 21.59 0.30
CA PHE A 325 -13.11 21.14 0.32
C PHE A 325 -12.94 19.75 0.97
N LEU A 326 -13.72 19.45 2.01
CA LEU A 326 -13.72 18.12 2.61
C LEU A 326 -14.18 17.03 1.64
N TYR A 327 -15.27 17.31 0.89
CA TYR A 327 -15.75 16.41 -0.16
C TYR A 327 -14.69 16.19 -1.25
N LEU A 328 -14.09 17.28 -1.75
CA LEU A 328 -13.05 17.20 -2.77
C LEU A 328 -11.84 16.37 -2.27
N ALA A 329 -11.37 16.64 -1.05
CA ALA A 329 -10.25 15.91 -0.45
C ALA A 329 -10.55 14.43 -0.27
N ALA A 330 -11.73 14.07 0.25
CA ALA A 330 -12.14 12.68 0.45
C ALA A 330 -12.25 11.92 -0.88
N THR A 331 -12.85 12.57 -1.90
CA THR A 331 -13.00 11.97 -3.23
C THR A 331 -11.65 11.77 -3.91
N LEU A 332 -10.76 12.78 -3.87
CA LEU A 332 -9.40 12.70 -4.41
C LEU A 332 -8.59 11.60 -3.74
N GLN A 333 -8.64 11.50 -2.40
CA GLN A 333 -7.91 10.48 -1.65
C GLN A 333 -8.36 9.06 -2.03
N LYS A 334 -9.67 8.85 -2.16
CA LYS A 334 -10.24 7.58 -2.60
C LYS A 334 -9.79 7.24 -4.02
N CYS A 335 -9.98 8.17 -4.96
CA CYS A 335 -9.59 7.96 -6.35
C CYS A 335 -8.08 7.72 -6.52
N THR A 336 -7.23 8.43 -5.76
CA THR A 336 -5.78 8.22 -5.81
C THR A 336 -5.38 6.83 -5.30
N ALA A 337 -6.06 6.32 -4.26
CA ALA A 337 -5.85 4.97 -3.76
C ALA A 337 -6.29 3.90 -4.78
N ASP A 338 -7.46 4.11 -5.41
CA ASP A 338 -8.02 3.19 -6.42
C ASP A 338 -7.15 3.17 -7.70
N LEU A 339 -6.53 4.30 -8.06
CA LEU A 339 -5.67 4.42 -9.24
C LEU A 339 -4.45 3.48 -9.20
N TYR A 340 -3.99 3.10 -8.01
CA TYR A 340 -2.86 2.18 -7.85
C TYR A 340 -3.14 0.79 -8.46
N TYR A 341 -4.40 0.34 -8.39
CA TYR A 341 -4.83 -0.96 -8.91
C TYR A 341 -5.50 -0.87 -10.28
N SER A 342 -5.62 0.33 -10.85
CA SER A 342 -6.32 0.56 -12.10
C SER A 342 -5.52 0.12 -13.32
N ALA A 343 -6.19 -0.57 -14.26
CA ALA A 343 -5.67 -0.86 -15.58
C ALA A 343 -5.74 0.34 -16.54
N ASN A 344 -6.66 1.29 -16.30
CA ASN A 344 -6.85 2.47 -17.15
C ASN A 344 -6.89 3.77 -16.32
N ARG A 345 -5.70 4.16 -15.87
CA ARG A 345 -5.50 5.32 -14.99
C ARG A 345 -6.10 6.62 -15.53
N ARG A 346 -6.05 6.82 -16.85
CA ARG A 346 -6.57 8.05 -17.48
C ARG A 346 -8.09 8.14 -17.32
N THR A 347 -8.82 7.09 -17.68
CA THR A 347 -10.29 7.06 -17.57
C THR A 347 -10.75 7.25 -16.12
N ASP A 348 -10.06 6.62 -15.16
CA ASP A 348 -10.40 6.75 -13.74
C ASP A 348 -10.17 8.17 -13.21
N ALA A 349 -9.13 8.85 -13.69
CA ALA A 349 -8.92 10.25 -13.35
C ALA A 349 -9.96 11.18 -13.99
N GLU A 350 -10.36 10.94 -15.25
CA GLU A 350 -11.45 11.67 -15.91
C GLU A 350 -12.76 11.49 -15.13
N LEU A 351 -13.11 10.26 -14.74
CA LEU A 351 -14.27 9.98 -13.89
C LEU A 351 -14.17 10.63 -12.50
N CYS A 352 -12.98 10.68 -11.93
CA CYS A 352 -12.73 11.40 -10.68
C CYS A 352 -13.06 12.88 -10.84
N LEU A 353 -12.55 13.54 -11.89
CA LEU A 353 -12.84 14.97 -12.15
C LEU A 353 -14.33 15.23 -12.36
N LEU A 354 -15.05 14.37 -13.08
CA LEU A 354 -16.49 14.48 -13.24
C LEU A 354 -17.22 14.44 -11.89
N ARG A 355 -16.84 13.50 -10.99
CA ARG A 355 -17.38 13.44 -9.62
C ARG A 355 -17.05 14.68 -8.80
N LEU A 356 -15.83 15.23 -8.96
CA LEU A 356 -15.43 16.45 -8.29
C LEU A 356 -16.24 17.68 -8.78
N CYS A 357 -16.58 17.73 -10.06
CA CYS A 357 -17.41 18.81 -10.63
C CYS A 357 -18.88 18.68 -10.23
N ASP A 358 -19.42 17.46 -10.20
CA ASP A 358 -20.82 17.21 -9.86
C ASP A 358 -20.95 16.23 -8.67
N GLU A 359 -21.32 16.78 -7.52
CA GLU A 359 -21.60 16.02 -6.30
C GLU A 359 -22.81 15.07 -6.45
N GLY A 360 -23.67 15.31 -7.46
CA GLY A 360 -24.82 14.47 -7.77
C GLY A 360 -24.45 13.07 -8.27
N LEU A 361 -23.24 12.92 -8.82
CA LEU A 361 -22.71 11.66 -9.31
C LEU A 361 -22.14 10.76 -8.19
N SER A 362 -22.00 11.29 -6.96
CA SER A 362 -21.54 10.55 -5.79
C SER A 362 -22.70 10.31 -4.82
N GLY A 363 -22.89 9.04 -4.41
CA GLY A 363 -23.87 8.65 -3.38
C GLY A 363 -23.32 8.71 -1.94
N ASP A 364 -22.11 9.21 -1.76
CA ASP A 364 -21.44 9.23 -0.45
C ASP A 364 -22.03 10.29 0.49
N LEU A 365 -21.96 10.04 1.81
CA LEU A 365 -22.48 10.96 2.83
C LEU A 365 -21.85 12.37 2.74
N THR A 366 -20.56 12.44 2.43
CA THR A 366 -19.83 13.70 2.23
C THR A 366 -20.37 14.52 1.06
N ALA A 367 -20.75 13.86 -0.04
CA ALA A 367 -21.38 14.49 -1.19
C ALA A 367 -22.78 15.04 -0.83
N LEU A 368 -23.57 14.26 -0.10
CA LEU A 368 -24.88 14.68 0.36
C LEU A 368 -24.79 15.89 1.31
N THR A 369 -23.85 15.87 2.26
CA THR A 369 -23.62 16.98 3.18
C THR A 369 -23.19 18.25 2.44
N ALA A 370 -22.28 18.14 1.45
CA ALA A 370 -21.86 19.27 0.63
C ALA A 370 -23.01 19.85 -0.22
N ARG A 371 -23.91 18.99 -0.72
CA ARG A 371 -25.13 19.41 -1.43
C ARG A 371 -26.12 20.11 -0.51
N MET A 372 -26.34 19.59 0.69
CA MET A 372 -27.20 20.23 1.70
C MET A 372 -26.67 21.61 2.04
N GLN A 373 -25.40 21.75 2.37
CA GLN A 373 -24.79 23.04 2.69
C GLN A 373 -24.96 24.03 1.54
N ARG A 374 -24.75 23.59 0.30
CA ARG A 374 -24.97 24.46 -0.88
C ARG A 374 -26.42 24.93 -1.02
N LEU A 375 -27.39 24.07 -0.73
CA LEU A 375 -28.79 24.45 -0.75
C LEU A 375 -29.11 25.46 0.35
N GLU A 376 -28.58 25.27 1.54
CA GLU A 376 -28.69 26.20 2.67
C GLU A 376 -28.06 27.56 2.33
N ASP A 377 -26.85 27.57 1.76
CA ASP A 377 -26.17 28.80 1.32
C ASP A 377 -27.00 29.54 0.25
N ARG A 378 -27.57 28.80 -0.72
CA ARG A 378 -28.46 29.39 -1.74
C ARG A 378 -29.76 29.95 -1.14
N MET A 379 -30.33 29.20 -0.19
CA MET A 379 -31.53 29.69 0.52
C MET A 379 -31.22 30.93 1.36
N ALA A 380 -30.03 31.03 1.94
CA ALA A 380 -29.61 32.19 2.71
C ALA A 380 -29.51 33.48 1.87
N VAL A 381 -29.19 33.36 0.58
CA VAL A 381 -29.05 34.50 -0.36
C VAL A 381 -30.40 34.87 -1.00
N LEU A 382 -31.43 34.00 -0.91
CA LEU A 382 -32.77 34.34 -1.47
C LEU A 382 -33.44 35.45 -0.67
N PRO A 383 -34.10 36.43 -1.36
CA PRO A 383 -34.90 37.48 -0.71
C PRO A 383 -35.94 36.85 0.25
N GLU A 384 -36.21 37.52 1.37
CA GLU A 384 -37.15 37.03 2.39
C GLU A 384 -38.53 36.71 1.83
N ALA A 385 -38.98 37.48 0.83
CA ALA A 385 -40.27 37.27 0.14
C ALA A 385 -40.38 35.88 -0.52
N ILE A 386 -39.27 35.32 -1.00
CA ILE A 386 -39.24 33.97 -1.62
C ILE A 386 -39.09 32.89 -0.54
N ARG A 387 -38.38 33.15 0.58
CA ARG A 387 -38.24 32.20 1.70
C ARG A 387 -39.56 31.81 2.36
N HIS A 388 -40.55 32.71 2.34
CA HIS A 388 -41.86 32.52 2.93
C HIS A 388 -42.94 32.07 1.94
N GLY A 389 -42.56 31.58 0.76
CA GLY A 389 -43.50 30.98 -0.19
C GLY A 389 -44.30 31.97 -1.02
N ALA A 390 -43.91 33.23 -1.05
CA ALA A 390 -44.47 34.18 -2.01
C ALA A 390 -43.95 33.82 -3.42
N ALA A 391 -44.83 33.37 -4.29
CA ALA A 391 -44.48 33.14 -5.69
C ALA A 391 -43.91 34.42 -6.30
N PRO A 392 -42.78 34.37 -7.03
CA PRO A 392 -42.29 35.55 -7.74
C PRO A 392 -43.33 36.01 -8.74
N GLU A 393 -43.75 37.26 -8.63
CA GLU A 393 -44.56 37.90 -9.69
C GLU A 393 -43.79 37.73 -10.99
N ALA A 394 -44.41 37.06 -11.96
CA ALA A 394 -43.82 36.88 -13.27
C ALA A 394 -43.48 38.24 -13.86
N PRO A 395 -42.30 38.47 -14.46
CA PRO A 395 -41.96 39.75 -15.05
C PRO A 395 -42.99 40.09 -16.11
N VAL A 396 -43.67 41.24 -15.90
CA VAL A 396 -44.62 41.78 -16.84
C VAL A 396 -43.90 42.02 -18.17
N ARG A 397 -44.15 41.17 -19.16
CA ARG A 397 -43.68 41.41 -20.52
C ARG A 397 -44.29 42.69 -21.02
N PRO A 398 -43.54 43.67 -21.56
CA PRO A 398 -44.11 44.88 -22.17
C PRO A 398 -44.99 44.40 -23.31
N GLN A 399 -46.32 44.77 -23.22
CA GLN A 399 -47.28 44.52 -24.26
C GLN A 399 -46.88 45.38 -25.48
N LYS A 400 -46.47 44.75 -26.57
CA LYS A 400 -46.40 45.39 -27.89
C LYS A 400 -47.82 45.72 -28.31
N ALA A 401 -48.01 47.00 -28.66
CA ALA A 401 -49.27 47.58 -29.16
C ALA A 401 -49.93 46.65 -30.19
N ALA A 402 -51.22 46.37 -29.94
CA ALA A 402 -52.09 45.60 -30.80
C ALA A 402 -52.36 46.33 -32.14
N LYS A 403 -52.15 45.62 -33.25
CA LYS A 403 -52.71 45.97 -34.55
C LYS A 403 -54.20 45.57 -34.60
N PRO A 404 -55.06 46.31 -35.25
CA PRO A 404 -56.50 46.07 -35.23
C PRO A 404 -56.90 44.80 -35.96
N ALA A 405 -57.90 44.11 -35.42
CA ALA A 405 -58.46 42.85 -35.88
C ALA A 405 -59.25 43.02 -37.20
N PRO A 406 -59.20 42.08 -38.15
CA PRO A 406 -60.17 41.91 -39.20
C PRO A 406 -61.43 41.17 -38.72
N LYS A 407 -62.55 41.47 -39.33
CA LYS A 407 -63.91 41.00 -39.03
C LYS A 407 -64.10 39.49 -39.16
N PRO A 408 -65.17 38.96 -38.52
CA PRO A 408 -65.44 37.51 -38.53
C PRO A 408 -66.09 37.06 -39.83
N GLU A 409 -65.58 36.02 -40.47
CA GLU A 409 -66.28 35.24 -41.50
C GLU A 409 -66.76 33.91 -40.87
N LYS A 410 -67.90 33.48 -41.45
CA LYS A 410 -68.82 32.41 -40.98
C LYS A 410 -68.19 31.00 -40.98
N PRO A 411 -68.79 30.09 -40.26
CA PRO A 411 -68.29 28.71 -40.17
C PRO A 411 -68.62 27.92 -41.46
N MET A 412 -67.67 27.20 -41.92
CA MET A 412 -67.82 26.16 -42.94
C MET A 412 -67.35 24.80 -42.32
N ASP A 413 -68.35 23.96 -42.18
CA ASP A 413 -68.17 22.54 -41.95
C ASP A 413 -67.41 21.95 -43.14
N ASP A 414 -66.33 21.22 -42.87
CA ASP A 414 -65.94 19.99 -43.57
C ASP A 414 -64.61 19.49 -43.00
N ALA A 415 -64.72 18.42 -42.25
CA ALA A 415 -63.55 17.65 -41.84
C ALA A 415 -63.23 16.64 -42.97
N PRO A 416 -61.98 16.62 -43.49
CA PRO A 416 -61.55 15.52 -44.32
C PRO A 416 -61.07 14.35 -43.46
N PRO A 417 -61.19 13.10 -43.96
CA PRO A 417 -60.90 11.90 -43.23
C PRO A 417 -59.42 11.68 -43.05
N TRP A 418 -59.04 11.05 -41.97
CA TRP A 418 -57.70 10.58 -41.63
C TRP A 418 -57.23 9.57 -42.66
N ASP A 419 -56.24 9.92 -43.50
CA ASP A 419 -55.45 8.96 -44.25
C ASP A 419 -54.27 8.50 -43.43
N ASP A 420 -54.32 7.24 -43.09
CA ASP A 420 -53.23 6.43 -42.55
C ASP A 420 -52.16 6.25 -43.63
N ALA A 421 -51.14 7.09 -43.64
CA ALA A 421 -49.93 6.86 -44.39
C ALA A 421 -48.73 6.99 -43.48
N ARG A 422 -48.45 5.95 -42.70
CA ARG A 422 -47.10 5.73 -42.18
C ARG A 422 -46.19 5.30 -43.35
N PRO A 423 -45.01 5.93 -43.51
CA PRO A 423 -44.02 5.40 -44.45
C PRO A 423 -43.57 4.00 -43.97
N PRO A 424 -43.34 3.06 -44.89
CA PRO A 424 -42.91 1.72 -44.54
C PRO A 424 -41.53 1.74 -43.90
N LEU A 425 -41.43 1.00 -42.81
CA LEU A 425 -40.13 0.66 -42.17
C LEU A 425 -39.28 -0.11 -43.19
N PRO A 426 -37.94 0.10 -43.22
CA PRO A 426 -37.07 -0.71 -44.05
C PRO A 426 -37.17 -2.16 -43.63
N GLU A 427 -37.34 -3.07 -44.58
CA GLU A 427 -37.35 -4.52 -44.40
C GLU A 427 -36.02 -4.98 -43.79
N GLU A 428 -36.08 -5.72 -42.71
CA GLU A 428 -34.93 -6.44 -42.15
C GLU A 428 -34.44 -7.49 -43.16
N PRO A 429 -33.11 -7.59 -43.40
CA PRO A 429 -32.58 -8.61 -44.28
C PRO A 429 -32.83 -10.02 -43.70
N PRO A 430 -33.07 -11.06 -44.52
CA PRO A 430 -33.40 -12.39 -44.07
C PRO A 430 -32.28 -13.01 -43.24
N ILE A 431 -32.65 -13.60 -42.09
CA ILE A 431 -31.78 -14.39 -41.24
C ILE A 431 -31.25 -15.58 -42.06
N ARG A 432 -29.98 -15.62 -42.35
CA ARG A 432 -29.30 -16.82 -42.85
C ARG A 432 -29.03 -17.72 -41.63
N GLU A 433 -29.79 -18.76 -41.52
CA GLU A 433 -29.44 -19.99 -40.81
C GLU A 433 -28.32 -20.65 -41.64
N ASP A 434 -27.09 -20.55 -41.14
CA ASP A 434 -25.92 -21.40 -41.42
C ASP A 434 -24.67 -20.59 -41.13
N LEU A 435 -24.28 -20.53 -39.86
CA LEU A 435 -22.91 -20.19 -39.46
C LEU A 435 -22.38 -21.37 -38.64
N PRO A 436 -21.24 -21.97 -39.08
CA PRO A 436 -20.55 -22.98 -38.28
C PRO A 436 -19.91 -22.38 -37.03
N PRO A 437 -19.56 -23.20 -36.03
CA PRO A 437 -19.10 -22.74 -34.73
C PRO A 437 -17.76 -22.02 -34.82
N TRP A 438 -17.66 -20.92 -34.11
CA TRP A 438 -16.53 -20.06 -33.73
C TRP A 438 -15.12 -20.56 -34.12
N ASP A 439 -14.54 -19.99 -35.17
CA ASP A 439 -13.10 -20.00 -35.39
C ASP A 439 -12.44 -19.00 -34.47
N VAL A 440 -11.62 -19.52 -33.55
CA VAL A 440 -10.73 -18.73 -32.71
C VAL A 440 -9.72 -18.02 -33.62
N PRO A 441 -9.50 -16.69 -33.50
CA PRO A 441 -8.47 -16.02 -34.30
C PRO A 441 -7.07 -16.53 -33.89
N VAL A 442 -6.39 -17.16 -34.83
CA VAL A 442 -4.96 -17.48 -34.72
C VAL A 442 -4.19 -16.18 -34.68
N PRO A 443 -3.25 -15.97 -33.76
CA PRO A 443 -2.39 -14.78 -33.77
C PRO A 443 -1.51 -14.77 -35.03
N PRO A 444 -1.24 -13.58 -35.63
CA PRO A 444 -0.44 -13.47 -36.82
C PRO A 444 0.99 -13.96 -36.58
N PRO A 445 1.64 -14.58 -37.60
CA PRO A 445 2.99 -15.06 -37.45
C PRO A 445 3.96 -13.90 -37.22
N ALA A 446 4.92 -14.12 -36.32
CA ALA A 446 5.98 -13.18 -35.99
C ALA A 446 6.73 -12.78 -37.25
N ARG A 447 6.91 -11.48 -37.48
CA ARG A 447 7.73 -10.93 -38.54
C ARG A 447 9.16 -11.43 -38.37
N GLU A 448 9.66 -12.14 -39.34
CA GLU A 448 11.07 -12.49 -39.47
C GLU A 448 11.93 -11.21 -39.50
N ALA A 449 12.92 -11.17 -38.63
CA ALA A 449 13.98 -10.16 -38.65
C ALA A 449 14.88 -10.38 -39.88
N PRO A 450 15.45 -9.32 -40.51
CA PRO A 450 16.26 -9.45 -41.69
C PRO A 450 17.53 -10.27 -41.43
N ARG A 451 17.78 -11.25 -42.27
CA ARG A 451 19.01 -12.05 -42.32
C ARG A 451 20.21 -11.13 -42.59
N GLN A 452 21.14 -11.06 -41.66
CA GLN A 452 22.47 -10.50 -41.90
C GLN A 452 23.32 -11.54 -42.68
N ALA A 453 24.03 -11.04 -43.68
CA ALA A 453 24.95 -11.79 -44.55
C ALA A 453 26.14 -12.39 -43.77
N PRO A 454 26.77 -13.45 -44.27
CA PRO A 454 27.82 -14.19 -43.58
C PRO A 454 29.13 -13.41 -43.51
N ARG A 455 29.72 -13.32 -42.31
CA ARG A 455 31.11 -12.92 -42.11
C ARG A 455 31.99 -14.14 -41.94
N ASP A 456 33.11 -14.07 -42.61
CA ASP A 456 34.12 -15.07 -42.80
C ASP A 456 34.66 -15.74 -41.52
N SER A 457 35.00 -16.99 -41.75
CA SER A 457 35.68 -17.99 -40.98
C SER A 457 36.88 -17.52 -40.13
N ALA A 458 36.84 -17.84 -38.81
CA ALA A 458 38.03 -18.00 -37.98
C ALA A 458 38.09 -19.47 -37.46
N PRO A 459 39.28 -20.06 -37.28
CA PRO A 459 39.45 -21.49 -37.06
C PRO A 459 39.04 -21.97 -35.68
N PRO A 460 38.75 -23.27 -35.47
CA PRO A 460 38.20 -23.80 -34.25
C PRO A 460 39.24 -23.86 -33.11
N ARG A 461 38.88 -23.33 -31.96
CA ARG A 461 39.60 -23.58 -30.69
C ARG A 461 39.14 -24.92 -30.12
N GLU A 462 40.12 -25.77 -29.83
CA GLU A 462 39.96 -27.07 -29.14
C GLU A 462 39.24 -26.92 -27.80
N ALA A 463 38.27 -27.80 -27.58
CA ALA A 463 37.55 -27.93 -26.31
C ALA A 463 38.40 -28.68 -25.28
N PRO A 464 38.37 -28.29 -24.00
CA PRO A 464 39.05 -29.06 -22.95
C PRO A 464 38.32 -30.40 -22.67
N PRO A 465 39.04 -31.45 -22.22
CA PRO A 465 38.49 -32.80 -22.11
C PRO A 465 37.37 -32.87 -21.06
N ARG A 466 36.30 -33.56 -21.39
CA ARG A 466 35.23 -33.97 -20.46
C ARG A 466 35.81 -34.84 -19.36
N ARG A 467 35.64 -34.40 -18.09
CA ARG A 467 35.76 -35.27 -16.93
C ARG A 467 34.52 -36.17 -16.89
N GLU A 468 34.79 -37.48 -16.84
CA GLU A 468 33.78 -38.52 -16.63
C GLU A 468 33.06 -38.29 -15.29
N ALA A 469 31.73 -38.43 -15.31
CA ALA A 469 30.90 -38.42 -14.13
C ALA A 469 31.08 -39.75 -13.36
N PRO A 470 31.19 -39.72 -12.02
CA PRO A 470 31.23 -40.98 -11.24
C PRO A 470 29.86 -41.67 -11.25
N GLU A 471 29.87 -42.98 -11.35
CA GLU A 471 28.70 -43.87 -11.29
C GLU A 471 27.90 -43.68 -9.98
N PRO A 472 26.56 -43.89 -9.99
CA PRO A 472 25.72 -43.78 -8.79
C PRO A 472 26.00 -44.93 -7.81
N VAL A 473 26.47 -44.57 -6.61
CA VAL A 473 26.64 -45.48 -5.47
C VAL A 473 25.25 -45.91 -4.98
N ARG A 474 25.01 -47.22 -4.92
CA ARG A 474 23.81 -47.82 -4.32
C ARG A 474 23.70 -47.45 -2.84
N PRO A 475 22.53 -47.12 -2.30
CA PRO A 475 22.37 -46.85 -0.88
C PRO A 475 22.54 -48.14 -0.05
N ALA A 476 23.32 -48.02 1.04
CA ALA A 476 23.48 -49.03 2.04
C ALA A 476 22.21 -49.23 2.87
N PRO A 477 21.93 -50.46 3.38
CA PRO A 477 20.76 -50.69 4.22
C PRO A 477 20.88 -50.00 5.59
N PRO A 478 19.75 -49.62 6.23
CA PRO A 478 19.75 -48.89 7.49
C PRO A 478 20.30 -49.78 8.64
N PRO A 479 20.94 -49.16 9.65
CA PRO A 479 21.45 -49.90 10.82
C PRO A 479 20.30 -50.40 11.70
N GLN A 480 20.42 -51.61 12.20
CA GLN A 480 19.51 -52.23 13.14
C GLN A 480 19.62 -51.57 14.52
N GLU A 481 18.50 -51.25 15.13
CA GLU A 481 18.40 -50.75 16.50
C GLU A 481 18.80 -51.85 17.52
N PRO A 482 19.46 -51.46 18.63
CA PRO A 482 19.70 -52.38 19.73
C PRO A 482 18.43 -52.62 20.56
N PRO A 483 18.26 -53.79 21.20
CA PRO A 483 17.07 -54.17 21.95
C PRO A 483 16.96 -53.41 23.28
N ALA A 484 15.73 -52.89 23.57
CA ALA A 484 15.38 -52.26 24.83
C ALA A 484 15.24 -53.27 25.98
N PRO A 485 15.61 -52.93 27.23
CA PRO A 485 15.37 -53.78 28.40
C PRO A 485 13.93 -53.71 28.86
N GLY A 486 13.40 -54.90 29.24
CA GLY A 486 12.04 -55.14 29.63
C GLY A 486 11.59 -54.46 30.93
N GLY A 487 10.31 -54.23 31.03
CA GLY A 487 9.64 -53.75 32.22
C GLY A 487 8.13 -53.72 32.13
N PHE A 488 7.51 -54.72 32.71
CA PHE A 488 6.16 -54.79 33.29
C PHE A 488 4.93 -54.27 32.52
N ALA A 489 4.11 -55.22 32.07
CA ALA A 489 2.73 -55.04 31.72
C ALA A 489 1.81 -55.00 32.97
N PRO A 490 0.72 -54.25 32.99
CA PRO A 490 -0.49 -54.71 33.64
C PRO A 490 -1.66 -54.92 32.68
N ALA A 491 -2.43 -55.87 33.07
CA ALA A 491 -3.53 -56.60 32.51
C ALA A 491 -4.58 -55.79 31.67
N VAL A 492 -4.94 -56.43 30.56
CA VAL A 492 -6.13 -56.19 29.76
C VAL A 492 -7.37 -56.48 30.59
N ARG A 493 -8.28 -55.50 30.71
CA ARG A 493 -9.70 -55.74 30.93
C ARG A 493 -10.44 -55.43 29.65
N GLN A 494 -11.02 -56.43 29.06
CA GLN A 494 -12.09 -56.33 28.07
C GLN A 494 -13.29 -55.68 28.71
N SER A 495 -13.81 -54.63 28.12
CA SER A 495 -15.12 -54.11 28.38
C SER A 495 -15.86 -53.94 27.05
N ASP A 496 -17.11 -54.36 27.06
CA ASP A 496 -18.08 -54.48 25.96
C ASP A 496 -18.30 -53.16 25.17
N PRO A 497 -18.83 -53.21 23.94
CA PRO A 497 -19.12 -52.04 23.15
C PRO A 497 -20.29 -51.26 23.73
N ALA A 498 -20.06 -50.05 24.17
CA ALA A 498 -21.07 -49.09 24.54
C ALA A 498 -21.77 -48.52 23.29
N PRO A 499 -23.06 -48.15 23.38
CA PRO A 499 -23.87 -47.68 22.25
C PRO A 499 -23.34 -46.32 21.76
N ALA A 500 -23.49 -46.09 20.44
CA ALA A 500 -23.10 -44.88 19.75
C ALA A 500 -23.63 -43.63 20.46
N GLU A 501 -22.73 -42.91 21.12
CA GLU A 501 -22.99 -41.55 21.62
C GLU A 501 -23.13 -40.59 20.44
N ALA A 502 -24.25 -39.87 20.43
CA ALA A 502 -24.50 -38.77 19.51
C ALA A 502 -23.41 -37.73 19.60
N VAL A 503 -22.76 -37.46 18.46
CA VAL A 503 -21.73 -36.39 18.33
C VAL A 503 -22.40 -35.07 18.75
N PRO A 504 -21.84 -34.31 19.71
CA PRO A 504 -22.38 -33.01 20.06
C PRO A 504 -22.28 -32.09 18.82
N ALA A 505 -23.33 -31.34 18.54
CA ALA A 505 -23.42 -30.41 17.43
C ALA A 505 -22.40 -29.26 17.67
N ALA A 506 -21.20 -29.45 17.13
CA ALA A 506 -20.21 -28.38 17.07
C ALA A 506 -20.79 -27.20 16.28
N GLY A 507 -20.58 -25.99 16.73
CA GLY A 507 -21.15 -24.79 16.10
C GLY A 507 -20.77 -24.72 14.61
N SER A 508 -21.71 -24.33 13.78
CA SER A 508 -21.62 -24.35 12.30
C SER A 508 -20.34 -23.71 11.71
N GLY A 509 -19.71 -22.78 12.45
CA GLY A 509 -18.44 -22.13 12.05
C GLY A 509 -17.19 -22.98 12.32
N GLU A 510 -17.24 -23.89 13.28
CA GLU A 510 -16.12 -24.77 13.61
C GLU A 510 -16.06 -25.95 12.62
N LEU A 511 -17.21 -26.48 12.25
CA LEU A 511 -17.34 -27.47 11.17
C LEU A 511 -16.84 -26.92 9.83
N TRP A 512 -17.10 -25.65 9.55
CA TRP A 512 -16.54 -25.01 8.35
C TRP A 512 -15.00 -24.96 8.37
N ARG A 513 -14.39 -24.62 9.49
CA ARG A 513 -12.92 -24.60 9.61
C ARG A 513 -12.30 -25.97 9.38
N GLN A 514 -12.89 -27.01 9.97
CA GLN A 514 -12.46 -28.39 9.77
C GLN A 514 -12.61 -28.82 8.31
N LEU A 515 -13.74 -28.48 7.67
CA LEU A 515 -13.99 -28.77 6.26
C LEU A 515 -12.98 -28.08 5.36
N ALA A 516 -12.75 -26.78 5.57
CA ALA A 516 -11.82 -25.99 4.77
C ALA A 516 -10.37 -26.54 4.88
N GLU A 517 -9.94 -26.91 6.09
CA GLU A 517 -8.63 -27.50 6.32
C GLU A 517 -8.46 -28.86 5.64
N SER A 518 -9.49 -29.74 5.71
CA SER A 518 -9.49 -31.03 5.03
C SER A 518 -9.44 -30.90 3.51
N CYS A 519 -10.11 -29.89 2.96
CA CYS A 519 -10.09 -29.61 1.52
C CYS A 519 -8.73 -29.09 1.02
N LYS A 520 -7.98 -28.37 1.85
CA LYS A 520 -6.64 -27.82 1.47
C LYS A 520 -5.67 -28.91 1.04
N GLY A 521 -5.73 -30.07 1.66
CA GLY A 521 -4.88 -31.22 1.29
C GLY A 521 -5.12 -31.73 -0.14
N GLN A 522 -6.32 -31.59 -0.68
CA GLN A 522 -6.74 -32.19 -1.94
C GLN A 522 -6.87 -31.18 -3.10
N LEU A 523 -6.87 -29.87 -2.80
CA LEU A 523 -6.99 -28.83 -3.81
C LEU A 523 -5.61 -28.31 -4.25
N PRO A 524 -5.43 -27.94 -5.54
CA PRO A 524 -4.25 -27.24 -6.03
C PRO A 524 -3.99 -25.92 -5.29
N PRO A 525 -2.72 -25.46 -5.17
CA PRO A 525 -2.35 -24.27 -4.38
C PRO A 525 -3.14 -23.01 -4.72
N MET A 526 -3.48 -22.83 -6.00
CA MET A 526 -4.27 -21.70 -6.48
C MET A 526 -5.66 -21.63 -5.84
N TYR A 527 -6.37 -22.77 -5.73
CA TYR A 527 -7.72 -22.79 -5.15
C TYR A 527 -7.71 -22.72 -3.62
N ARG A 528 -6.60 -23.14 -2.97
CA ARG A 528 -6.44 -23.01 -1.50
C ARG A 528 -6.46 -21.54 -1.07
N ALA A 529 -5.76 -20.67 -1.79
CA ALA A 529 -5.73 -19.24 -1.50
C ALA A 529 -7.12 -18.59 -1.57
N PHE A 530 -7.95 -18.97 -2.56
CA PHE A 530 -9.32 -18.49 -2.68
C PHE A 530 -10.24 -19.05 -1.59
N LEU A 531 -10.05 -20.30 -1.19
CA LEU A 531 -10.83 -20.93 -0.12
C LEU A 531 -10.54 -20.29 1.25
N ASP A 532 -9.30 -19.85 1.48
CA ASP A 532 -8.89 -19.13 2.69
C ASP A 532 -9.55 -17.76 2.85
N LEU A 533 -9.94 -17.13 1.76
CA LEU A 533 -10.66 -15.86 1.75
C LEU A 533 -12.15 -16.03 2.06
N CYS A 534 -12.68 -17.26 1.96
CA CYS A 534 -14.09 -17.56 2.15
C CYS A 534 -14.44 -17.84 3.61
N ARG A 535 -15.68 -17.55 3.94
CA ARG A 535 -16.32 -18.01 5.18
C ARG A 535 -17.41 -19.00 4.83
N GLY A 536 -17.79 -19.87 5.76
CA GLY A 536 -18.85 -20.82 5.46
C GLY A 536 -19.62 -21.25 6.69
N THR A 537 -20.75 -21.89 6.44
CA THR A 537 -21.58 -22.54 7.45
C THR A 537 -21.95 -23.93 6.96
N VAL A 538 -21.93 -24.90 7.87
CA VAL A 538 -22.31 -26.29 7.61
C VAL A 538 -23.49 -26.61 8.51
N SER A 539 -24.66 -26.91 7.92
CA SER A 539 -25.89 -27.25 8.68
C SER A 539 -26.82 -28.13 7.85
N GLY A 540 -27.33 -29.22 8.44
CA GLY A 540 -28.41 -30.02 7.88
C GLY A 540 -28.17 -30.60 6.47
N GLY A 541 -26.90 -30.98 6.14
CA GLY A 541 -26.56 -31.48 4.81
C GLY A 541 -26.35 -30.37 3.76
N LEU A 542 -26.28 -29.09 4.16
CA LEU A 542 -26.01 -27.95 3.30
C LEU A 542 -24.74 -27.26 3.74
N VAL A 543 -23.77 -27.12 2.83
CA VAL A 543 -22.54 -26.31 2.99
C VAL A 543 -22.74 -25.02 2.21
N GLN A 544 -22.81 -23.90 2.90
CA GLN A 544 -22.86 -22.57 2.30
C GLN A 544 -21.49 -21.93 2.40
N VAL A 545 -20.90 -21.58 1.26
CA VAL A 545 -19.59 -20.91 1.16
C VAL A 545 -19.82 -19.47 0.74
N TYR A 546 -19.40 -18.53 1.57
CA TYR A 546 -19.54 -17.10 1.33
C TYR A 546 -18.22 -16.56 0.80
N ALA A 547 -18.19 -16.23 -0.49
CA ALA A 547 -17.06 -15.60 -1.16
C ALA A 547 -17.11 -14.07 -0.98
N PRO A 548 -15.98 -13.38 -0.77
CA PRO A 548 -15.96 -11.93 -0.58
C PRO A 548 -16.39 -11.16 -1.84
N ASP A 549 -16.17 -11.72 -3.03
CA ASP A 549 -16.46 -11.09 -4.32
C ASP A 549 -16.81 -12.12 -5.40
N ASP A 550 -17.35 -11.63 -6.54
CA ASP A 550 -17.75 -12.45 -7.69
C ASP A 550 -16.56 -13.15 -8.37
N ILE A 551 -15.35 -12.60 -8.29
CA ILE A 551 -14.15 -13.19 -8.87
C ILE A 551 -13.76 -14.44 -8.07
N THR A 552 -13.75 -14.36 -6.76
CA THR A 552 -13.48 -15.49 -5.85
C THR A 552 -14.55 -16.56 -6.02
N LYS A 553 -15.83 -16.19 -6.11
CA LYS A 553 -16.92 -17.11 -6.40
C LYS A 553 -16.71 -17.84 -7.73
N GLY A 554 -16.44 -17.09 -8.81
CA GLY A 554 -16.24 -17.67 -10.15
C GLY A 554 -15.02 -18.60 -10.23
N ARG A 555 -13.97 -18.35 -9.43
CA ARG A 555 -12.80 -19.25 -9.34
C ARG A 555 -13.10 -20.54 -8.59
N LEU A 556 -13.95 -20.50 -7.57
CA LEU A 556 -14.34 -21.67 -6.78
C LEU A 556 -15.51 -22.44 -7.41
N ASP A 557 -16.28 -21.81 -8.30
CA ASP A 557 -17.39 -22.42 -9.03
C ASP A 557 -16.86 -23.30 -10.17
N ASN A 558 -16.23 -24.39 -9.78
CA ASN A 558 -15.64 -25.37 -10.67
C ASN A 558 -15.96 -26.76 -10.13
N ASP A 559 -16.36 -27.67 -11.00
CA ASP A 559 -16.75 -29.05 -10.65
C ASP A 559 -15.72 -29.77 -9.79
N ARG A 560 -14.43 -29.50 -10.00
CA ARG A 560 -13.35 -30.09 -9.21
C ARG A 560 -13.35 -29.59 -7.77
N VAL A 561 -13.54 -28.30 -7.55
CA VAL A 561 -13.55 -27.69 -6.21
C VAL A 561 -14.84 -28.08 -5.48
N LEU A 562 -15.98 -27.98 -6.17
CA LEU A 562 -17.29 -28.37 -5.62
C LEU A 562 -17.35 -29.85 -5.29
N GLY A 563 -16.71 -30.71 -6.12
CA GLY A 563 -16.57 -32.13 -5.86
C GLY A 563 -15.80 -32.45 -4.60
N VAL A 564 -14.65 -31.77 -4.38
CA VAL A 564 -13.85 -31.94 -3.16
C VAL A 564 -14.59 -31.43 -1.92
N LEU A 565 -15.25 -30.25 -2.00
CA LEU A 565 -16.05 -29.70 -0.89
C LEU A 565 -17.20 -30.63 -0.52
N ARG A 566 -17.86 -31.24 -1.52
CA ARG A 566 -18.94 -32.19 -1.30
C ARG A 566 -18.42 -33.46 -0.64
N ALA A 567 -17.38 -34.09 -1.18
CA ALA A 567 -16.84 -35.35 -0.67
C ALA A 567 -16.32 -35.20 0.78
N GLN A 568 -15.63 -34.09 1.08
CA GLN A 568 -15.15 -33.82 2.44
C GLN A 568 -16.30 -33.45 3.38
N GLY A 569 -17.30 -32.71 2.88
CA GLY A 569 -18.52 -32.41 3.62
C GLY A 569 -19.30 -33.67 4.01
N GLU A 570 -19.48 -34.62 3.09
CA GLU A 570 -20.13 -35.92 3.34
C GLU A 570 -19.34 -36.75 4.38
N SER A 571 -18.01 -36.73 4.31
CA SER A 571 -17.14 -37.39 5.30
C SER A 571 -17.31 -36.82 6.71
N LEU A 572 -17.49 -35.49 6.82
CA LEU A 572 -17.63 -34.82 8.12
C LEU A 572 -19.05 -34.89 8.69
N THR A 573 -20.09 -34.89 7.84
CA THR A 573 -21.49 -34.86 8.29
C THR A 573 -22.12 -36.23 8.33
N GLY A 574 -21.48 -37.25 7.73
CA GLY A 574 -22.02 -38.62 7.68
C GLY A 574 -23.22 -38.81 6.76
N GLY A 575 -23.53 -37.85 5.88
CA GLY A 575 -24.68 -37.89 4.95
C GLY A 575 -24.46 -37.07 3.69
N PRO A 576 -25.36 -37.15 2.70
CA PRO A 576 -25.23 -36.41 1.44
C PRO A 576 -25.25 -34.89 1.68
N VAL A 577 -24.31 -34.16 1.04
CA VAL A 577 -24.13 -32.73 1.23
C VAL A 577 -24.32 -31.98 -0.08
N GLN A 578 -25.09 -30.89 -0.03
CA GLN A 578 -25.18 -29.91 -1.11
C GLN A 578 -24.26 -28.71 -0.81
N VAL A 579 -23.52 -28.29 -1.82
CA VAL A 579 -22.62 -27.11 -1.71
C VAL A 579 -23.24 -25.94 -2.46
N ARG A 580 -23.33 -24.77 -1.81
CA ARG A 580 -23.83 -23.54 -2.42
C ARG A 580 -22.82 -22.38 -2.22
N LEU A 581 -22.41 -21.76 -3.31
CA LEU A 581 -21.54 -20.58 -3.31
C LEU A 581 -22.39 -19.31 -3.33
N ILE A 582 -22.17 -18.40 -2.40
CA ILE A 582 -22.90 -17.14 -2.23
C ILE A 582 -21.85 -16.01 -2.15
N VAL A 583 -22.10 -14.89 -2.81
CA VAL A 583 -21.27 -13.69 -2.64
C VAL A 583 -21.79 -12.89 -1.46
N GLY A 584 -20.90 -12.54 -0.54
CA GLY A 584 -21.21 -11.74 0.64
C GLY A 584 -20.65 -12.32 1.93
N THR A 585 -21.12 -11.80 3.05
CA THR A 585 -20.76 -12.29 4.39
C THR A 585 -21.86 -13.17 4.96
N PRO A 586 -21.54 -14.22 5.74
CA PRO A 586 -22.55 -15.02 6.42
C PRO A 586 -23.43 -14.12 7.31
N PRO A 587 -24.73 -14.41 7.43
CA PRO A 587 -25.63 -13.62 8.25
C PRO A 587 -25.10 -13.54 9.69
N ALA A 588 -25.08 -12.34 10.26
CA ALA A 588 -24.63 -12.15 11.64
C ALA A 588 -25.56 -12.92 12.58
N VAL A 589 -24.98 -13.77 13.42
CA VAL A 589 -25.71 -14.43 14.49
C VAL A 589 -26.33 -13.36 15.39
N SER A 590 -27.66 -13.40 15.58
CA SER A 590 -28.34 -12.40 16.40
C SER A 590 -27.79 -12.39 17.84
N ALA A 591 -27.91 -11.26 18.53
CA ALA A 591 -27.47 -11.15 19.93
C ALA A 591 -28.11 -12.20 20.83
N ASP A 592 -29.39 -12.53 20.58
CA ASP A 592 -30.14 -13.55 21.30
C ASP A 592 -29.61 -14.97 21.04
N GLN A 593 -29.23 -15.29 19.80
CA GLN A 593 -28.62 -16.57 19.47
C GLN A 593 -27.24 -16.74 20.08
N ARG A 594 -26.42 -15.67 20.16
CA ARG A 594 -25.13 -15.70 20.87
C ARG A 594 -25.32 -15.88 22.38
N ARG A 595 -26.32 -15.22 22.96
CA ARG A 595 -26.67 -15.37 24.37
C ARG A 595 -27.10 -16.79 24.68
N GLN A 596 -27.93 -17.41 23.83
CA GLN A 596 -28.38 -18.79 23.98
C GLN A 596 -27.20 -19.77 23.88
N GLN A 597 -26.30 -19.58 22.91
CA GLN A 597 -25.09 -20.40 22.76
C GLN A 597 -24.16 -20.29 23.98
N LEU A 598 -24.02 -19.11 24.59
CA LEU A 598 -23.26 -18.92 25.82
C LEU A 598 -23.92 -19.60 27.02
N ILE A 599 -25.24 -19.57 27.12
CA ILE A 599 -26.00 -20.26 28.16
C ILE A 599 -25.85 -21.77 28.02
N ASP A 600 -25.98 -22.31 26.80
CA ASP A 600 -25.83 -23.74 26.54
C ASP A 600 -24.40 -24.23 26.78
N PHE A 601 -23.39 -23.42 26.45
CA PHE A 601 -21.99 -23.69 26.76
C PHE A 601 -21.71 -23.63 28.29
N GLY A 602 -22.30 -22.66 28.99
CA GLY A 602 -22.19 -22.56 30.45
C GLY A 602 -22.81 -23.76 31.16
N ARG A 603 -23.93 -24.31 30.64
CA ARG A 603 -24.57 -25.53 31.17
C ARG A 603 -23.73 -26.79 30.96
N GLN A 604 -22.92 -26.86 29.94
CA GLN A 604 -22.00 -28.00 29.68
C GLN A 604 -20.75 -27.99 30.59
N LEU A 605 -20.40 -26.85 31.18
CA LEU A 605 -19.18 -26.73 31.99
C LEU A 605 -19.37 -26.98 33.48
N ASP A 606 -20.60 -27.33 33.98
CA ASP A 606 -20.94 -27.62 35.38
C ASP A 606 -20.40 -26.59 36.43
N ALA A 607 -19.93 -25.43 36.00
CA ALA A 607 -19.16 -24.50 36.80
C ALA A 607 -19.78 -23.10 36.95
N VAL A 608 -20.98 -22.84 36.36
CA VAL A 608 -21.58 -21.49 36.36
C VAL A 608 -23.06 -21.58 36.74
N GLU A 609 -23.43 -21.09 37.93
CA GLU A 609 -24.81 -20.75 38.27
C GLU A 609 -25.25 -19.54 37.45
N ILE A 610 -26.21 -19.74 36.55
CA ILE A 610 -26.82 -18.67 35.77
C ILE A 610 -27.99 -18.11 36.56
N GLN A 611 -27.87 -16.90 37.07
CA GLN A 611 -29.00 -16.13 37.58
C GLN A 611 -29.77 -15.53 36.40
N ASP A 612 -31.08 -15.78 36.33
CA ASP A 612 -32.02 -15.29 35.31
C ASP A 612 -32.10 -13.75 35.23
#